data_08ae316537c978baba43d0886b70a8fc
#
_entry.id   08ae316537c978baba43d0886b70a8fc
#
_cell.length_a   1.000
_cell.length_b   1.000
_cell.length_c   1.000
_cell.angle_alpha   90.00
_cell.angle_beta   90.00
_cell.angle_gamma   90.00
#
_symmetry.space_group_name_H-M   'P 1'
#
loop_
_entity.id
_entity.type
_entity.pdbx_description
1 polymer ?
#
loop_
_entity_poly.entity_id
_entity_poly.type
_entity_poly.pdbx_seq_one_letter_code
_entity_poly.pdbx_strand_id
1 'polypeptide(L)'
;QIWYNETTGKFRSVVASGTWSSATSLPETNTNAGGAGIQTAALFFGGRSGGAQRTQTLEYNGLGYSSGGAMGTARQQMGTAGTQTSALAATGVVEGPSSCPTESEEYNGTSWTAGGSVSTARFASGGAGTQTSAVIAGGRLGPGTWSAVTEEYGGTSWTSGGALNQSKTLSSAITGSLTAAVAFGGDGNPPTAAVDDLTFYDGTSWTEVGSLPGVQRNGGSAGPQTASILFGGSTSPSTNAFRFDGTSFSATGSMASVTTSPAPAANASDNNTALSMGGYGSS
;
A
#
# COMPACT_ATOMS: atom_id res chain seq x y z
N GLN A 1 28.61 -5.55 -1.08
CA GLN A 1 29.90 -6.11 -1.51
C GLN A 1 29.76 -7.62 -1.60
N ILE A 2 30.22 -8.20 -2.70
CA ILE A 2 30.29 -9.66 -2.88
C ILE A 2 31.76 -10.04 -2.64
N TRP A 3 31.99 -11.06 -1.83
CA TRP A 3 33.31 -11.61 -1.57
C TRP A 3 33.27 -13.15 -1.57
N TYR A 4 34.35 -13.73 -2.04
CA TYR A 4 34.53 -15.17 -2.10
C TYR A 4 35.24 -15.70 -0.87
N ASN A 5 34.67 -16.71 -0.21
CA ASN A 5 35.33 -17.38 0.90
C ASN A 5 36.05 -18.64 0.36
N GLU A 6 37.35 -18.55 0.27
CA GLU A 6 38.22 -19.62 -0.27
C GLU A 6 38.16 -20.93 0.56
N THR A 7 37.92 -20.80 1.87
CA THR A 7 37.86 -21.98 2.76
C THR A 7 36.56 -22.79 2.55
N THR A 8 35.47 -22.14 2.21
CA THR A 8 34.17 -22.79 2.04
C THR A 8 33.73 -22.93 0.57
N GLY A 9 34.48 -22.35 -0.36
CA GLY A 9 34.14 -22.34 -1.78
C GLY A 9 32.84 -21.59 -2.12
N LYS A 10 32.38 -20.70 -1.26
CA LYS A 10 31.08 -20.00 -1.42
C LYS A 10 31.25 -18.49 -1.59
N PHE A 11 30.47 -17.94 -2.50
CA PHE A 11 30.26 -16.49 -2.55
C PHE A 11 29.34 -16.08 -1.39
N ARG A 12 29.72 -15.00 -0.74
CA ARG A 12 28.87 -14.32 0.25
C ARG A 12 28.65 -12.88 -0.17
N SER A 13 27.41 -12.44 -0.11
CA SER A 13 27.07 -11.03 -0.19
C SER A 13 26.73 -10.54 1.22
N VAL A 14 27.30 -9.40 1.62
CA VAL A 14 26.75 -8.66 2.74
C VAL A 14 25.55 -7.90 2.17
N VAL A 15 24.36 -8.42 2.38
CA VAL A 15 23.16 -7.63 2.25
C VAL A 15 23.24 -6.60 3.38
N ALA A 16 23.39 -5.32 3.06
CA ALA A 16 23.27 -4.28 4.07
C ALA A 16 21.90 -4.46 4.74
N SER A 17 21.87 -4.73 6.04
CA SER A 17 20.63 -4.72 6.80
C SER A 17 20.06 -3.31 6.67
N GLY A 18 18.95 -3.14 5.92
CA GLY A 18 18.30 -1.86 5.80
C GLY A 18 17.92 -1.36 7.18
N THR A 19 18.28 -0.14 7.48
CA THR A 19 17.91 0.54 8.72
C THR A 19 16.82 1.55 8.41
N TRP A 20 15.81 1.60 9.26
CA TRP A 20 14.82 2.68 9.22
C TRP A 20 15.41 3.93 9.87
N SER A 21 15.22 5.06 9.24
CA SER A 21 15.57 6.38 9.77
C SER A 21 14.37 7.31 9.67
N SER A 22 14.27 8.26 10.60
CA SER A 22 13.24 9.29 10.54
C SER A 22 13.50 10.22 9.36
N ALA A 23 12.44 10.52 8.61
CA ALA A 23 12.42 11.56 7.58
C ALA A 23 11.73 12.83 8.14
N THR A 24 11.63 13.88 7.32
CA THR A 24 10.86 15.08 7.65
C THR A 24 9.42 14.71 7.95
N SER A 25 8.90 15.20 9.08
CA SER A 25 7.51 14.96 9.51
C SER A 25 6.50 15.59 8.55
N LEU A 26 5.33 14.97 8.43
CA LEU A 26 4.18 15.61 7.77
C LEU A 26 3.84 16.94 8.47
N PRO A 27 3.35 17.96 7.74
CA PRO A 27 2.96 19.24 8.32
C PRO A 27 1.82 19.13 9.34
N GLU A 28 0.98 18.11 9.22
CA GLU A 28 -0.09 17.80 10.17
C GLU A 28 -0.22 16.29 10.36
N THR A 29 -0.82 15.88 11.49
CA THR A 29 -1.14 14.46 11.71
C THR A 29 -2.23 14.02 10.74
N ASN A 30 -2.00 12.93 10.03
CA ASN A 30 -2.96 12.38 9.07
C ASN A 30 -2.88 10.86 9.07
N THR A 31 -4.02 10.22 8.90
CA THR A 31 -4.19 8.76 8.96
C THR A 31 -5.01 8.26 7.79
N ASN A 32 -4.83 7.00 7.40
CA ASN A 32 -5.59 6.37 6.31
C ASN A 32 -5.49 7.11 4.96
N ALA A 33 -4.41 7.84 4.74
CA ALA A 33 -4.15 8.53 3.49
C ALA A 33 -3.68 7.57 2.39
N GLY A 34 -3.75 8.02 1.16
CA GLY A 34 -3.13 7.38 0.03
C GLY A 34 -1.66 7.75 -0.11
N GLY A 35 -0.87 6.84 -0.67
CA GLY A 35 0.52 7.07 -1.01
C GLY A 35 0.86 6.51 -2.38
N ALA A 36 1.81 7.14 -3.06
CA ALA A 36 2.36 6.69 -4.34
C ALA A 36 3.83 7.15 -4.49
N GLY A 37 4.56 6.53 -5.41
CA GLY A 37 5.93 6.93 -5.71
C GLY A 37 7.00 6.12 -4.98
N ILE A 38 8.18 6.70 -4.81
CA ILE A 38 9.37 6.08 -4.23
C ILE A 38 9.89 6.91 -3.04
N GLN A 39 10.84 6.39 -2.29
CA GLN A 39 11.39 7.02 -1.08
C GLN A 39 11.85 8.48 -1.27
N THR A 40 12.38 8.83 -2.43
CA THR A 40 12.91 10.17 -2.74
C THR A 40 11.96 11.03 -3.58
N ALA A 41 10.84 10.49 -4.02
CA ALA A 41 9.84 11.17 -4.83
C ALA A 41 8.47 10.52 -4.55
N ALA A 42 7.82 10.92 -3.45
CA ALA A 42 6.56 10.34 -2.99
C ALA A 42 5.42 11.35 -3.03
N LEU A 43 4.22 10.86 -3.23
CA LEU A 43 2.98 11.59 -3.11
C LEU A 43 2.19 11.05 -1.92
N PHE A 44 1.67 11.96 -1.11
CA PHE A 44 0.77 11.71 0.00
C PHE A 44 -0.53 12.47 -0.25
N PHE A 45 -1.68 11.82 -0.16
CA PHE A 45 -2.95 12.48 -0.49
C PHE A 45 -4.16 11.93 0.27
N GLY A 46 -5.16 12.80 0.44
CA GLY A 46 -6.39 12.47 1.15
C GLY A 46 -6.15 12.16 2.64
N GLY A 47 -6.82 11.11 3.13
CA GLY A 47 -6.71 10.68 4.52
C GLY A 47 -7.66 11.41 5.45
N ARG A 48 -7.36 11.34 6.76
CA ARG A 48 -8.18 11.93 7.83
C ARG A 48 -7.32 12.65 8.85
N SER A 49 -7.66 13.90 9.13
CA SER A 49 -7.01 14.74 10.14
C SER A 49 -8.07 15.53 10.90
N GLY A 50 -7.92 15.67 12.22
CA GLY A 50 -8.87 16.42 13.05
C GLY A 50 -10.31 15.91 12.99
N GLY A 51 -10.52 14.61 12.71
CA GLY A 51 -11.86 14.02 12.61
C GLY A 51 -12.53 14.13 11.24
N ALA A 52 -11.94 14.85 10.26
CA ALA A 52 -12.49 15.06 8.93
C ALA A 52 -11.60 14.44 7.83
N GLN A 53 -12.21 13.97 6.74
CA GLN A 53 -11.51 13.56 5.52
C GLN A 53 -10.85 14.78 4.86
N ARG A 54 -9.76 14.54 4.14
CA ARG A 54 -8.94 15.57 3.50
C ARG A 54 -8.92 15.42 1.98
N THR A 55 -8.74 16.56 1.32
CA THR A 55 -8.41 16.64 -0.11
C THR A 55 -6.92 16.96 -0.32
N GLN A 56 -6.16 17.14 0.76
CA GLN A 56 -4.77 17.57 0.73
C GLN A 56 -3.92 16.62 -0.12
N THR A 57 -3.01 17.20 -0.87
CA THR A 57 -1.94 16.50 -1.58
C THR A 57 -0.61 17.13 -1.19
N LEU A 58 0.36 16.29 -0.85
CA LEU A 58 1.73 16.67 -0.50
C LEU A 58 2.72 15.90 -1.37
N GLU A 59 3.67 16.59 -1.94
CA GLU A 59 4.77 16.06 -2.72
C GLU A 59 6.04 16.04 -1.87
N TYR A 60 6.66 14.87 -1.71
CA TYR A 60 7.90 14.68 -0.97
C TYR A 60 9.07 14.51 -1.94
N ASN A 61 10.11 15.30 -1.80
CA ASN A 61 11.28 15.30 -2.67
C ASN A 61 12.52 14.62 -2.07
N GLY A 62 12.35 13.81 -1.03
CA GLY A 62 13.45 13.18 -0.27
C GLY A 62 13.96 14.03 0.90
N LEU A 63 13.62 15.31 0.97
CA LEU A 63 14.07 16.23 2.01
C LEU A 63 12.90 16.90 2.73
N GLY A 64 11.82 17.23 2.02
CA GLY A 64 10.67 17.93 2.57
C GLY A 64 9.44 17.82 1.70
N TYR A 65 8.35 18.41 2.19
CA TYR A 65 7.04 18.40 1.53
C TYR A 65 6.72 19.76 0.89
N SER A 66 6.12 19.71 -0.30
CA SER A 66 5.45 20.83 -0.95
C SER A 66 3.98 20.48 -1.20
N SER A 67 3.11 21.49 -1.29
CA SER A 67 1.71 21.27 -1.59
C SER A 67 1.52 21.04 -3.08
N GLY A 68 0.83 19.94 -3.43
CA GLY A 68 0.29 19.68 -4.75
C GLY A 68 -1.16 20.15 -4.87
N GLY A 69 -1.79 19.95 -6.03
CA GLY A 69 -3.21 20.23 -6.25
C GLY A 69 -4.10 19.34 -5.40
N ALA A 70 -5.15 19.92 -4.81
CA ALA A 70 -6.09 19.18 -3.97
C ALA A 70 -6.91 18.18 -4.78
N MET A 71 -7.27 17.04 -4.17
CA MET A 71 -8.26 16.09 -4.72
C MET A 71 -9.63 16.76 -4.89
N GLY A 72 -10.41 16.30 -5.84
CA GLY A 72 -11.80 16.74 -6.04
C GLY A 72 -12.73 16.28 -4.92
N THR A 73 -12.43 15.12 -4.31
CA THR A 73 -13.25 14.54 -3.24
C THR A 73 -12.41 14.18 -2.04
N ALA A 74 -12.78 14.71 -0.86
CA ALA A 74 -12.15 14.38 0.41
C ALA A 74 -12.45 12.92 0.77
N ARG A 75 -11.41 12.07 0.86
CA ARG A 75 -11.58 10.64 1.12
C ARG A 75 -10.39 10.03 1.84
N GLN A 76 -10.63 8.89 2.49
CA GLN A 76 -9.63 8.07 3.16
C GLN A 76 -9.77 6.59 2.79
N GLN A 77 -8.78 5.75 3.13
CA GLN A 77 -8.80 4.29 2.92
C GLN A 77 -9.04 3.88 1.46
N MET A 78 -8.36 4.56 0.57
CA MET A 78 -8.43 4.36 -0.88
C MET A 78 -7.54 3.20 -1.34
N GLY A 79 -7.88 2.57 -2.48
CA GLY A 79 -6.92 1.87 -3.31
C GLY A 79 -6.08 2.87 -4.10
N THR A 80 -4.77 2.72 -4.09
CA THR A 80 -3.83 3.68 -4.68
C THR A 80 -2.77 3.02 -5.54
N ALA A 81 -2.33 3.70 -6.60
CA ALA A 81 -1.25 3.25 -7.48
C ALA A 81 -0.52 4.45 -8.09
N GLY A 82 0.63 4.21 -8.72
CA GLY A 82 1.32 5.22 -9.50
C GLY A 82 2.56 5.82 -8.85
N THR A 83 3.00 6.95 -9.37
CA THR A 83 4.19 7.69 -8.95
C THR A 83 3.82 9.03 -8.33
N GLN A 84 4.81 9.81 -7.89
CA GLN A 84 4.60 11.16 -7.39
C GLN A 84 3.89 12.07 -8.40
N THR A 85 4.22 11.96 -9.68
CA THR A 85 3.71 12.83 -10.76
C THR A 85 2.62 12.19 -11.61
N SER A 86 2.23 10.94 -11.31
CA SER A 86 1.23 10.20 -12.07
C SER A 86 0.61 9.16 -11.14
N ALA A 87 -0.36 9.59 -10.31
CA ALA A 87 -0.99 8.76 -9.29
C ALA A 87 -2.47 8.52 -9.56
N LEU A 88 -2.98 7.42 -9.03
CA LEU A 88 -4.37 7.01 -9.07
C LEU A 88 -4.89 6.85 -7.65
N ALA A 89 -6.06 7.42 -7.39
CA ALA A 89 -6.86 7.22 -6.20
C ALA A 89 -8.22 6.64 -6.59
N ALA A 90 -8.59 5.50 -6.05
CA ALA A 90 -9.87 4.86 -6.36
C ALA A 90 -10.61 4.46 -5.09
N THR A 91 -11.93 4.55 -5.11
CA THR A 91 -12.77 4.13 -3.97
C THR A 91 -12.52 4.96 -2.70
N GLY A 92 -12.59 4.33 -1.53
CA GLY A 92 -12.40 4.97 -0.23
C GLY A 92 -13.71 5.34 0.45
N VAL A 93 -13.65 6.09 1.55
CA VAL A 93 -14.81 6.57 2.28
C VAL A 93 -14.79 8.10 2.40
N VAL A 94 -15.92 8.73 2.13
CA VAL A 94 -16.09 10.20 2.14
C VAL A 94 -16.78 10.71 3.40
N GLU A 95 -17.84 10.04 3.87
CA GLU A 95 -18.58 10.44 5.08
C GLU A 95 -19.09 9.21 5.81
N GLY A 96 -18.35 8.72 6.80
CA GLY A 96 -18.73 7.49 7.53
C GLY A 96 -18.60 6.22 6.66
N PRO A 97 -18.67 5.04 7.27
CA PRO A 97 -18.29 3.78 6.62
C PRO A 97 -19.29 3.27 5.57
N SER A 98 -20.39 3.97 5.33
CA SER A 98 -21.40 3.59 4.33
C SER A 98 -21.41 4.50 3.10
N SER A 99 -20.59 5.54 3.07
CA SER A 99 -20.50 6.49 1.96
C SER A 99 -19.20 6.27 1.18
N CYS A 100 -19.22 5.29 0.28
CA CYS A 100 -18.09 4.92 -0.55
C CYS A 100 -18.36 5.32 -1.99
N PRO A 101 -17.58 6.24 -2.56
CA PRO A 101 -17.71 6.59 -3.97
C PRO A 101 -17.19 5.49 -4.89
N THR A 102 -17.71 5.44 -6.11
CA THR A 102 -17.18 4.59 -7.20
C THR A 102 -16.13 5.33 -8.03
N GLU A 103 -16.05 6.64 -7.91
CA GLU A 103 -15.16 7.48 -8.69
C GLU A 103 -13.69 7.20 -8.37
N SER A 104 -12.86 7.26 -9.40
CA SER A 104 -11.42 7.42 -9.25
C SER A 104 -10.96 8.81 -9.66
N GLU A 105 -9.78 9.19 -9.20
CA GLU A 105 -9.12 10.44 -9.56
C GLU A 105 -7.67 10.16 -9.96
N GLU A 106 -7.20 10.90 -10.95
CA GLU A 106 -5.87 10.80 -11.53
C GLU A 106 -5.09 12.09 -11.30
N TYR A 107 -3.87 11.96 -10.79
CA TYR A 107 -2.93 13.07 -10.57
C TYR A 107 -1.91 13.17 -11.71
N ASN A 108 -1.73 14.35 -12.27
CA ASN A 108 -0.81 14.59 -13.38
C ASN A 108 0.49 15.30 -12.98
N GLY A 109 0.81 15.34 -11.69
CA GLY A 109 1.94 16.10 -11.13
C GLY A 109 1.60 17.54 -10.74
N THR A 110 0.34 17.99 -10.97
CA THR A 110 -0.09 19.35 -10.65
C THR A 110 -1.52 19.38 -10.10
N SER A 111 -2.42 18.60 -10.69
CA SER A 111 -3.85 18.60 -10.35
C SER A 111 -4.45 17.20 -10.48
N TRP A 112 -5.56 16.99 -9.78
CA TRP A 112 -6.39 15.81 -9.89
C TRP A 112 -7.50 16.02 -10.91
N THR A 113 -7.79 15.00 -11.68
CA THR A 113 -8.91 14.95 -12.64
C THR A 113 -9.70 13.66 -12.42
N ALA A 114 -10.99 13.69 -12.75
CA ALA A 114 -11.81 12.49 -12.63
C ALA A 114 -11.35 11.40 -13.62
N GLY A 115 -11.18 10.19 -13.11
CA GLY A 115 -10.94 8.97 -13.87
C GLY A 115 -12.21 8.14 -14.04
N GLY A 116 -12.07 6.91 -14.55
CA GLY A 116 -13.17 5.94 -14.67
C GLY A 116 -13.72 5.52 -13.30
N SER A 117 -14.99 5.11 -13.25
CA SER A 117 -15.61 4.59 -12.03
C SER A 117 -15.44 3.08 -11.90
N VAL A 118 -15.13 2.60 -10.68
CA VAL A 118 -15.17 1.17 -10.34
C VAL A 118 -16.62 0.66 -10.35
N SER A 119 -16.81 -0.62 -10.57
CA SER A 119 -18.15 -1.23 -10.52
C SER A 119 -18.64 -1.43 -9.07
N THR A 120 -17.73 -1.57 -8.12
CA THR A 120 -18.07 -1.90 -6.73
C THR A 120 -17.50 -0.86 -5.77
N ALA A 121 -18.40 -0.06 -5.20
CA ALA A 121 -18.07 0.92 -4.16
C ALA A 121 -17.55 0.22 -2.90
N ARG A 122 -16.36 0.60 -2.40
CA ARG A 122 -15.74 -0.02 -1.23
C ARG A 122 -14.65 0.85 -0.64
N PHE A 123 -14.17 0.51 0.53
CA PHE A 123 -13.05 1.18 1.21
C PHE A 123 -12.09 0.14 1.80
N ALA A 124 -10.94 0.58 2.26
CA ALA A 124 -9.87 -0.27 2.79
C ALA A 124 -9.42 -1.35 1.79
N SER A 125 -9.51 -1.06 0.49
CA SER A 125 -8.91 -1.84 -0.58
C SER A 125 -7.42 -1.54 -0.68
N GLY A 126 -6.63 -2.51 -1.12
CA GLY A 126 -5.24 -2.29 -1.52
C GLY A 126 -5.15 -1.99 -3.01
N GLY A 127 -4.05 -1.37 -3.43
CA GLY A 127 -3.80 -1.11 -4.84
C GLY A 127 -2.32 -1.23 -5.20
N ALA A 128 -2.04 -1.55 -6.46
CA ALA A 128 -0.70 -1.66 -7.04
C ALA A 128 -0.71 -1.29 -8.52
N GLY A 129 0.49 -1.00 -9.06
CA GLY A 129 0.68 -0.69 -10.47
C GLY A 129 0.96 0.79 -10.74
N THR A 130 0.64 1.20 -11.94
CA THR A 130 0.79 2.60 -12.41
C THR A 130 -0.57 3.29 -12.50
N GLN A 131 -0.58 4.60 -12.76
CA GLN A 131 -1.82 5.34 -12.98
C GLN A 131 -2.67 4.75 -14.12
N THR A 132 -2.04 4.25 -15.18
CA THR A 132 -2.72 3.76 -16.38
C THR A 132 -2.79 2.24 -16.49
N SER A 133 -2.23 1.52 -15.51
CA SER A 133 -2.22 0.05 -15.46
C SER A 133 -2.15 -0.39 -13.99
N ALA A 134 -3.32 -0.42 -13.34
CA ALA A 134 -3.42 -0.66 -11.91
C ALA A 134 -4.39 -1.79 -11.57
N VAL A 135 -4.19 -2.40 -10.42
CA VAL A 135 -5.12 -3.33 -9.79
C VAL A 135 -5.49 -2.82 -8.41
N ILE A 136 -6.78 -2.92 -8.05
CA ILE A 136 -7.26 -2.77 -6.67
C ILE A 136 -8.01 -4.02 -6.25
N ALA A 137 -7.79 -4.47 -5.02
CA ALA A 137 -8.42 -5.69 -4.53
C ALA A 137 -8.85 -5.60 -3.07
N GLY A 138 -9.81 -6.44 -2.71
CA GLY A 138 -10.34 -6.52 -1.36
C GLY A 138 -11.12 -5.29 -0.92
N GLY A 139 -11.17 -5.08 0.39
CA GLY A 139 -11.84 -3.94 1.00
C GLY A 139 -13.14 -4.32 1.72
N ARG A 140 -13.94 -3.31 2.03
CA ARG A 140 -15.25 -3.45 2.69
C ARG A 140 -16.33 -2.72 1.90
N LEU A 141 -17.48 -3.35 1.79
CA LEU A 141 -18.68 -2.78 1.15
C LEU A 141 -19.51 -1.95 2.12
N GLY A 142 -19.22 -2.08 3.41
CA GLY A 142 -19.91 -1.44 4.52
C GLY A 142 -19.54 -2.09 5.86
N PRO A 143 -20.18 -1.69 6.97
CA PRO A 143 -19.95 -2.32 8.26
C PRO A 143 -20.24 -3.83 8.23
N GLY A 144 -19.28 -4.64 8.64
CA GLY A 144 -19.45 -6.10 8.72
C GLY A 144 -19.44 -6.86 7.38
N THR A 145 -19.15 -6.20 6.26
CA THR A 145 -19.16 -6.85 4.94
C THR A 145 -17.83 -6.66 4.25
N TRP A 146 -17.06 -7.73 4.11
CA TRP A 146 -15.76 -7.77 3.41
C TRP A 146 -15.94 -8.13 1.95
N SER A 147 -15.00 -7.70 1.11
CA SER A 147 -14.99 -7.91 -0.32
C SER A 147 -13.81 -8.78 -0.75
N ALA A 148 -14.03 -9.66 -1.72
CA ALA A 148 -12.98 -10.34 -2.47
C ALA A 148 -12.80 -9.75 -3.88
N VAL A 149 -13.53 -8.70 -4.22
CA VAL A 149 -13.53 -8.12 -5.57
C VAL A 149 -12.17 -7.56 -5.93
N THR A 150 -11.72 -7.87 -7.14
CA THR A 150 -10.56 -7.29 -7.80
C THR A 150 -11.04 -6.54 -9.05
N GLU A 151 -10.52 -5.35 -9.25
CA GLU A 151 -10.77 -4.56 -10.46
C GLU A 151 -9.45 -4.00 -11.00
N GLU A 152 -9.36 -3.97 -12.31
CA GLU A 152 -8.18 -3.58 -13.08
C GLU A 152 -8.47 -2.29 -13.85
N TYR A 153 -7.52 -1.36 -13.80
CA TYR A 153 -7.60 -0.08 -14.48
C TYR A 153 -6.71 -0.05 -15.72
N GLY A 154 -7.30 0.28 -16.85
CA GLY A 154 -6.62 0.39 -18.14
C GLY A 154 -6.33 1.85 -18.57
N GLY A 155 -6.30 2.80 -17.64
CA GLY A 155 -6.03 4.21 -17.90
C GLY A 155 -7.28 5.04 -18.24
N THR A 156 -8.43 4.41 -18.47
CA THR A 156 -9.71 5.11 -18.76
C THR A 156 -10.91 4.44 -18.13
N SER A 157 -10.87 3.12 -17.97
CA SER A 157 -11.97 2.34 -17.45
C SER A 157 -11.49 1.20 -16.58
N TRP A 158 -12.38 0.74 -15.70
CA TRP A 158 -12.17 -0.40 -14.83
C TRP A 158 -12.84 -1.66 -15.42
N THR A 159 -12.18 -2.78 -15.27
CA THR A 159 -12.67 -4.11 -15.64
C THR A 159 -12.53 -5.06 -14.46
N SER A 160 -13.35 -6.11 -14.41
CA SER A 160 -13.26 -7.12 -13.36
C SER A 160 -12.03 -7.99 -13.55
N GLY A 161 -11.21 -8.16 -12.52
CA GLY A 161 -10.16 -9.17 -12.41
C GLY A 161 -10.62 -10.39 -11.63
N GLY A 162 -9.74 -11.39 -11.47
CA GLY A 162 -10.01 -12.57 -10.65
C GLY A 162 -10.15 -12.21 -9.18
N ALA A 163 -11.17 -12.75 -8.50
CA ALA A 163 -11.42 -12.47 -7.10
C ALA A 163 -10.32 -13.02 -6.19
N LEU A 164 -10.09 -12.38 -5.05
CA LEU A 164 -9.28 -12.93 -3.96
C LEU A 164 -9.89 -14.27 -3.46
N ASN A 165 -9.05 -15.17 -3.01
CA ASN A 165 -9.48 -16.45 -2.43
C ASN A 165 -10.30 -16.27 -1.16
N GLN A 166 -10.13 -15.14 -0.48
CA GLN A 166 -10.81 -14.76 0.76
C GLN A 166 -11.20 -13.29 0.76
N SER A 167 -12.41 -12.98 1.23
CA SER A 167 -12.85 -11.60 1.44
C SER A 167 -12.10 -10.95 2.60
N LYS A 168 -11.40 -9.84 2.35
CA LYS A 168 -10.55 -9.16 3.35
C LYS A 168 -10.27 -7.71 2.99
N THR A 169 -9.92 -6.90 3.98
CA THR A 169 -9.31 -5.60 3.73
C THR A 169 -7.84 -5.76 3.39
N LEU A 170 -7.33 -4.88 2.55
CA LEU A 170 -5.93 -4.88 2.14
C LEU A 170 -5.30 -3.48 2.21
N SER A 171 -5.84 -2.60 3.03
CA SER A 171 -5.34 -1.22 3.20
C SER A 171 -3.81 -1.15 3.15
N SER A 172 -3.25 -0.59 2.07
CA SER A 172 -1.80 -0.43 1.86
C SER A 172 -0.95 -1.71 1.85
N ALA A 173 -1.56 -2.90 1.87
CA ALA A 173 -0.89 -4.19 1.93
C ALA A 173 -0.82 -4.90 0.56
N ILE A 174 -0.94 -4.16 -0.54
CA ILE A 174 -0.69 -4.65 -1.90
C ILE A 174 0.41 -3.81 -2.53
N THR A 175 1.34 -4.46 -3.24
CA THR A 175 2.37 -3.80 -4.04
C THR A 175 2.70 -4.60 -5.29
N GLY A 176 3.52 -4.04 -6.19
CA GLY A 176 3.88 -4.66 -7.46
C GLY A 176 3.23 -3.97 -8.66
N SER A 177 2.87 -4.74 -9.68
CA SER A 177 2.25 -4.25 -10.92
C SER A 177 0.89 -4.92 -11.16
N LEU A 178 0.14 -4.45 -12.15
CA LEU A 178 -1.13 -5.07 -12.57
C LEU A 178 -0.99 -6.58 -12.83
N THR A 179 0.07 -7.00 -13.48
CA THR A 179 0.30 -8.41 -13.87
C THR A 179 1.23 -9.18 -12.93
N ALA A 180 1.71 -8.54 -11.87
CA ALA A 180 2.59 -9.13 -10.87
C ALA A 180 2.45 -8.38 -9.54
N ALA A 181 1.28 -8.49 -8.91
CA ALA A 181 1.03 -7.91 -7.59
C ALA A 181 1.16 -8.96 -6.49
N VAL A 182 1.49 -8.49 -5.29
CA VAL A 182 1.52 -9.31 -4.08
C VAL A 182 0.66 -8.66 -3.01
N ALA A 183 -0.18 -9.45 -2.35
CA ALA A 183 -0.98 -9.04 -1.20
C ALA A 183 -0.51 -9.77 0.05
N PHE A 184 -0.36 -9.00 1.14
CA PHE A 184 0.18 -9.45 2.42
C PHE A 184 -0.91 -9.40 3.50
N GLY A 185 -1.38 -10.56 3.95
CA GLY A 185 -2.31 -10.69 5.05
C GLY A 185 -3.62 -9.93 4.84
N GLY A 186 -4.03 -9.18 5.83
CA GLY A 186 -5.23 -8.36 5.84
C GLY A 186 -6.15 -8.64 7.03
N ASP A 187 -7.32 -8.00 7.03
CA ASP A 187 -8.36 -8.21 8.02
C ASP A 187 -9.54 -8.93 7.35
N GLY A 188 -9.65 -10.22 7.65
CA GLY A 188 -10.66 -11.10 7.04
C GLY A 188 -12.01 -11.05 7.74
N ASN A 189 -12.98 -11.76 7.17
CA ASN A 189 -14.32 -11.88 7.74
C ASN A 189 -14.28 -12.71 9.05
N PRO A 190 -14.90 -12.27 10.16
CA PRO A 190 -14.99 -13.06 11.39
C PRO A 190 -15.48 -14.50 11.15
N PRO A 191 -14.97 -15.50 11.89
CA PRO A 191 -14.15 -15.38 13.10
C PRO A 191 -12.65 -15.17 12.89
N THR A 192 -12.15 -15.13 11.66
CA THR A 192 -10.72 -14.93 11.35
C THR A 192 -10.42 -13.44 11.16
N ALA A 193 -10.15 -12.72 12.26
CA ALA A 193 -10.01 -11.26 12.22
C ALA A 193 -8.78 -10.77 11.43
N ALA A 194 -7.62 -11.40 11.59
CA ALA A 194 -6.41 -11.07 10.85
C ALA A 194 -5.86 -12.35 10.20
N VAL A 195 -5.36 -12.23 9.00
CA VAL A 195 -4.83 -13.35 8.23
C VAL A 195 -3.34 -13.14 7.92
N ASP A 196 -2.64 -14.21 7.72
CA ASP A 196 -1.21 -14.25 7.39
C ASP A 196 -0.94 -14.78 5.98
N ASP A 197 -1.97 -14.93 5.16
CA ASP A 197 -1.82 -15.42 3.79
C ASP A 197 -0.98 -14.46 2.92
N LEU A 198 -0.13 -15.06 2.11
CA LEU A 198 0.63 -14.41 1.06
C LEU A 198 0.04 -14.82 -0.28
N THR A 199 -0.47 -13.87 -1.04
CA THR A 199 -1.13 -14.15 -2.33
C THR A 199 -0.51 -13.34 -3.46
N PHE A 200 -0.31 -14.00 -4.61
CA PHE A 200 0.21 -13.41 -5.83
C PHE A 200 -0.88 -13.26 -6.87
N TYR A 201 -0.87 -12.12 -7.56
CA TYR A 201 -1.69 -11.84 -8.74
C TYR A 201 -0.85 -11.92 -10.00
N ASP A 202 -1.35 -12.61 -11.02
CA ASP A 202 -0.69 -12.80 -12.32
C ASP A 202 -1.30 -11.96 -13.46
N GLY A 203 -2.23 -11.05 -13.13
CA GLY A 203 -3.03 -10.31 -14.11
C GLY A 203 -4.35 -10.99 -14.47
N THR A 204 -4.67 -12.15 -13.87
CA THR A 204 -5.90 -12.89 -14.14
C THR A 204 -6.49 -13.48 -12.86
N SER A 205 -5.65 -14.01 -11.97
CA SER A 205 -6.08 -14.73 -10.77
C SER A 205 -5.14 -14.51 -9.60
N TRP A 206 -5.69 -14.66 -8.38
CA TRP A 206 -4.91 -14.70 -7.15
C TRP A 206 -4.59 -16.13 -6.75
N THR A 207 -3.33 -16.39 -6.44
CA THR A 207 -2.84 -17.68 -5.95
C THR A 207 -2.19 -17.50 -4.59
N GLU A 208 -2.63 -18.26 -3.59
CA GLU A 208 -1.95 -18.33 -2.31
C GLU A 208 -0.64 -19.09 -2.45
N VAL A 209 0.46 -18.47 -2.04
CA VAL A 209 1.82 -19.00 -2.23
C VAL A 209 2.56 -19.26 -0.91
N GLY A 210 1.96 -18.89 0.22
CA GLY A 210 2.54 -19.10 1.54
C GLY A 210 1.91 -18.22 2.61
N SER A 211 2.64 -18.06 3.71
CA SER A 211 2.21 -17.26 4.85
C SER A 211 3.27 -16.26 5.28
N LEU A 212 2.83 -15.18 5.88
CA LEU A 212 3.67 -14.18 6.55
C LEU A 212 4.31 -14.77 7.82
N PRO A 213 5.41 -14.21 8.33
CA PRO A 213 5.99 -14.57 9.62
C PRO A 213 5.05 -14.39 10.82
N GLY A 214 3.90 -13.77 10.62
CA GLY A 214 2.82 -13.59 11.58
C GLY A 214 1.66 -12.85 10.97
N VAL A 215 0.48 -12.94 11.59
CA VAL A 215 -0.73 -12.25 11.12
C VAL A 215 -0.50 -10.73 11.06
N GLN A 216 -0.92 -10.11 9.96
CA GLN A 216 -0.69 -8.70 9.70
C GLN A 216 -1.93 -8.04 9.11
N ARG A 217 -2.32 -6.89 9.64
CA ARG A 217 -3.36 -6.04 9.07
C ARG A 217 -2.95 -4.56 9.16
N ASN A 218 -3.42 -3.76 8.23
CA ASN A 218 -3.15 -2.33 8.19
C ASN A 218 -1.65 -1.99 8.16
N GLY A 219 -0.82 -2.87 7.61
CA GLY A 219 0.59 -2.62 7.33
C GLY A 219 0.78 -1.89 6.01
N GLY A 220 1.98 -1.37 5.79
CA GLY A 220 2.41 -0.84 4.51
C GLY A 220 3.27 -1.84 3.75
N SER A 221 3.28 -1.74 2.43
CA SER A 221 4.15 -2.53 1.58
C SER A 221 4.72 -1.70 0.43
N ALA A 222 5.88 -2.08 -0.07
CA ALA A 222 6.52 -1.43 -1.21
C ALA A 222 7.40 -2.42 -1.97
N GLY A 223 7.62 -2.19 -3.27
CA GLY A 223 8.47 -2.99 -4.13
C GLY A 223 7.71 -3.92 -5.07
N PRO A 224 8.40 -4.57 -6.01
CA PRO A 224 7.81 -5.54 -6.92
C PRO A 224 7.44 -6.84 -6.20
N GLN A 225 6.61 -7.67 -6.84
CA GLN A 225 6.15 -8.96 -6.29
C GLN A 225 7.27 -9.85 -5.76
N THR A 226 8.42 -9.87 -6.43
CA THR A 226 9.56 -10.74 -6.09
C THR A 226 10.65 -10.07 -5.26
N ALA A 227 10.50 -8.80 -4.90
CA ALA A 227 11.48 -8.08 -4.09
C ALA A 227 10.79 -6.93 -3.33
N SER A 228 9.95 -7.26 -2.35
CA SER A 228 9.14 -6.29 -1.62
C SER A 228 9.49 -6.19 -0.15
N ILE A 229 9.04 -5.13 0.48
CA ILE A 229 9.15 -4.92 1.92
C ILE A 229 7.75 -4.74 2.50
N LEU A 230 7.51 -5.38 3.65
CA LEU A 230 6.29 -5.26 4.46
C LEU A 230 6.67 -4.62 5.79
N PHE A 231 5.91 -3.65 6.27
CA PHE A 231 6.23 -2.92 7.50
C PHE A 231 5.00 -2.39 8.24
N GLY A 232 5.15 -2.21 9.53
CA GLY A 232 4.10 -1.68 10.41
C GLY A 232 2.94 -2.66 10.60
N GLY A 233 1.75 -2.12 10.83
CA GLY A 233 0.52 -2.87 11.03
C GLY A 233 0.05 -2.90 12.48
N SER A 234 -1.14 -3.47 12.71
CA SER A 234 -1.86 -3.40 13.99
C SER A 234 -1.81 -4.68 14.82
N THR A 235 -1.19 -5.76 14.33
CA THR A 235 -0.93 -6.96 15.13
C THR A 235 0.47 -6.89 15.68
N SER A 236 0.63 -7.00 16.97
CA SER A 236 1.87 -6.81 17.72
C SER A 236 3.05 -7.65 17.20
N PRO A 237 4.26 -7.11 17.13
CA PRO A 237 4.66 -5.71 17.33
C PRO A 237 4.71 -4.95 16.00
N SER A 238 4.10 -3.81 15.95
CA SER A 238 3.90 -2.99 14.76
C SER A 238 5.11 -2.13 14.33
N THR A 239 6.28 -2.34 14.91
CA THR A 239 7.55 -1.78 14.44
C THR A 239 8.30 -2.72 13.50
N ASN A 240 7.84 -3.97 13.34
CA ASN A 240 8.51 -4.95 12.51
C ASN A 240 8.48 -4.56 11.03
N ALA A 241 9.55 -4.91 10.35
CA ALA A 241 9.61 -4.86 8.90
C ALA A 241 10.30 -6.14 8.37
N PHE A 242 9.80 -6.63 7.27
CA PHE A 242 10.26 -7.84 6.62
C PHE A 242 10.54 -7.59 5.16
N ARG A 243 11.66 -8.07 4.67
CA ARG A 243 11.94 -8.18 3.23
C ARG A 243 11.43 -9.51 2.73
N PHE A 244 10.82 -9.46 1.58
CA PHE A 244 10.40 -10.62 0.81
C PHE A 244 11.25 -10.69 -0.47
N ASP A 245 11.82 -11.83 -0.78
CA ASP A 245 12.68 -12.05 -1.95
C ASP A 245 11.99 -12.82 -3.08
N GLY A 246 10.65 -12.92 -3.03
CA GLY A 246 9.84 -13.70 -3.96
C GLY A 246 9.56 -15.14 -3.46
N THR A 247 10.23 -15.59 -2.41
CA THR A 247 10.12 -16.96 -1.89
C THR A 247 10.05 -16.99 -0.37
N SER A 248 10.85 -16.16 0.31
CA SER A 248 11.01 -16.18 1.76
C SER A 248 11.06 -14.78 2.36
N PHE A 249 10.73 -14.71 3.66
CA PHE A 249 10.85 -13.49 4.45
C PHE A 249 12.14 -13.46 5.26
N SER A 250 12.76 -12.31 5.32
CA SER A 250 13.85 -12.00 6.25
C SER A 250 13.52 -10.74 7.05
N ALA A 251 13.75 -10.78 8.37
CA ALA A 251 13.58 -9.60 9.19
C ALA A 251 14.58 -8.51 8.79
N THR A 252 14.14 -7.26 8.82
CA THR A 252 15.00 -6.07 8.65
C THR A 252 15.02 -5.27 9.95
N GLY A 253 15.72 -4.15 9.98
CA GLY A 253 15.69 -3.24 11.13
C GLY A 253 14.28 -2.76 11.44
N SER A 254 13.95 -2.62 12.73
CA SER A 254 12.64 -2.13 13.16
C SER A 254 12.45 -0.64 12.80
N MET A 255 11.21 -0.25 12.53
CA MET A 255 10.83 1.16 12.44
C MET A 255 11.01 1.86 13.80
N ALA A 256 11.30 3.16 13.76
CA ALA A 256 11.52 3.97 14.95
C ALA A 256 10.26 4.09 15.84
N SER A 257 9.08 3.97 15.25
CA SER A 257 7.80 4.04 15.96
C SER A 257 6.80 3.04 15.38
N VAL A 258 5.86 2.64 16.22
CA VAL A 258 4.70 1.85 15.82
C VAL A 258 3.87 2.66 14.83
N THR A 259 3.54 2.09 13.68
CA THR A 259 2.70 2.76 12.69
C THR A 259 1.68 1.77 12.12
N THR A 260 0.40 2.15 12.18
CA THR A 260 -0.69 1.41 11.55
C THR A 260 -1.37 2.27 10.50
N SER A 261 -1.85 1.66 9.43
CA SER A 261 -2.46 2.36 8.28
C SER A 261 -1.58 3.48 7.70
N PRO A 262 -0.28 3.24 7.45
CA PRO A 262 0.57 4.21 6.79
C PRO A 262 0.15 4.41 5.33
N ALA A 263 0.54 5.54 4.76
CA ALA A 263 0.57 5.73 3.32
C ALA A 263 1.97 5.35 2.81
N PRO A 264 2.15 4.19 2.17
CA PRO A 264 3.46 3.81 1.67
C PRO A 264 3.76 4.48 0.33
N ALA A 265 5.02 4.82 0.08
CA ALA A 265 5.51 4.99 -1.28
C ALA A 265 5.77 3.59 -1.86
N ALA A 266 4.78 3.06 -2.56
CA ALA A 266 4.69 1.63 -2.88
C ALA A 266 5.48 1.20 -4.13
N ASN A 267 5.95 2.13 -4.97
CA ASN A 267 6.62 1.84 -6.24
C ASN A 267 8.15 1.73 -6.13
N ALA A 268 8.67 1.25 -4.99
CA ALA A 268 10.09 0.93 -4.89
C ALA A 268 10.49 -0.12 -5.95
N SER A 269 11.68 0.03 -6.52
CA SER A 269 12.20 -0.91 -7.50
C SER A 269 12.76 -2.20 -6.88
N ASP A 270 12.87 -2.22 -5.55
CA ASP A 270 13.42 -3.33 -4.77
C ASP A 270 12.88 -3.33 -3.33
N ASN A 271 13.32 -4.27 -2.53
CA ASN A 271 12.97 -4.40 -1.11
C ASN A 271 13.96 -3.69 -0.16
N ASN A 272 14.78 -2.78 -0.65
CA ASN A 272 15.78 -2.06 0.15
C ASN A 272 15.37 -0.63 0.47
N THR A 273 14.40 -0.08 -0.27
CA THR A 273 13.94 1.29 -0.12
C THR A 273 12.42 1.33 0.09
N ALA A 274 11.99 2.01 1.12
CA ALA A 274 10.57 2.26 1.38
C ALA A 274 10.42 3.57 2.15
N LEU A 275 9.27 4.21 2.00
CA LEU A 275 8.86 5.36 2.81
C LEU A 275 7.50 5.09 3.42
N SER A 276 7.40 5.29 4.72
CA SER A 276 6.16 5.24 5.50
C SER A 276 5.76 6.66 5.87
N MET A 277 4.58 7.09 5.48
CA MET A 277 4.07 8.43 5.72
C MET A 277 2.79 8.38 6.55
N GLY A 278 2.67 9.21 7.59
CA GLY A 278 1.47 9.27 8.44
C GLY A 278 1.14 7.96 9.14
N GLY A 279 -0.14 7.74 9.39
CA GLY A 279 -0.66 6.57 10.11
C GLY A 279 -0.92 6.85 11.59
N TYR A 280 -1.46 5.84 12.28
CA TYR A 280 -1.63 5.88 13.73
C TYR A 280 -0.35 5.39 14.40
N GLY A 281 0.22 6.19 15.31
CA GLY A 281 1.28 5.78 16.22
C GLY A 281 0.71 5.58 17.63
N SER A 282 1.18 4.59 18.38
CA SER A 282 1.07 4.60 19.82
C SER A 282 2.23 5.43 20.37
N SER A 283 1.93 6.52 21.04
CA SER A 283 2.91 7.28 21.85
C SER A 283 3.34 6.46 23.05
#